data_75c26fb6d8f51837b1db6961687a0ade
#
_entry.id   75c26fb6d8f51837b1db6961687a0ade
#
_cell.length_a   1.000
_cell.length_b   1.000
_cell.length_c   1.000
_cell.angle_alpha   90.00
_cell.angle_beta   90.00
_cell.angle_gamma   90.00
#
_symmetry.space_group_name_H-M   'P 1'
#
loop_
_entity.id
_entity.type
_entity.pdbx_description
1 polymer ?
#
loop_
_entity_poly.entity_id
_entity_poly.type
_entity_poly.pdbx_seq_one_letter_code
_entity_poly.pdbx_strand_id
1 'polypeptide(L)'
;VQVEAFKENPGSFFGWIYFTITAALLAIACYFFFPLASIILLLGGLFICFMQFGLYKKLVDPVFPEKTGHNVTAVKSCKGEVKRRIFFNGHPDAAWEWPVNYRLGGVGFEGHAVICFLGLVYYLVLSVIFIVQNGFQFGGFDPSTALGKAALGGLVFVPFMIGLYSVSYTHLRA
;
A
#
# COMPACT_ATOMS: atom_id res chain seq x y z
N VAL A 1 -20.93 17.49 -26.15
CA VAL A 1 -20.11 16.41 -25.60
C VAL A 1 -18.66 16.74 -25.91
N GLN A 2 -17.81 16.68 -24.93
CA GLN A 2 -16.35 16.87 -25.06
C GLN A 2 -15.67 15.61 -24.56
N VAL A 3 -14.64 15.18 -25.27
CA VAL A 3 -13.77 14.07 -24.86
C VAL A 3 -12.39 14.65 -24.63
N GLU A 4 -11.88 14.49 -23.43
CA GLU A 4 -10.57 14.96 -23.03
C GLU A 4 -9.65 13.74 -22.79
N ALA A 5 -8.55 13.69 -23.49
CA ALA A 5 -7.54 12.64 -23.30
C ALA A 5 -6.50 13.10 -22.27
N PHE A 6 -6.14 12.23 -21.36
CA PHE A 6 -5.09 12.47 -20.35
C PHE A 6 -4.18 11.25 -20.21
N LYS A 7 -3.00 11.47 -19.66
CA LYS A 7 -1.99 10.43 -19.43
C LYS A 7 -2.01 9.99 -17.98
N GLU A 8 -1.98 8.69 -17.75
CA GLU A 8 -1.99 8.08 -16.43
C GLU A 8 -1.15 6.80 -16.40
N ASN A 9 -0.73 6.41 -15.20
CA ASN A 9 -0.01 5.17 -14.95
C ASN A 9 -0.89 4.28 -14.04
N PRO A 10 -1.91 3.59 -14.56
CA PRO A 10 -2.92 2.91 -13.73
C PRO A 10 -2.34 1.83 -12.81
N GLY A 11 -1.20 1.23 -13.18
CA GLY A 11 -0.51 0.28 -12.32
C GLY A 11 0.04 0.88 -11.03
N SER A 12 0.31 2.19 -10.99
CA SER A 12 0.84 2.86 -9.80
C SER A 12 -0.19 3.00 -8.68
N PHE A 13 -1.49 2.93 -9.00
CA PHE A 13 -2.57 3.06 -8.03
C PHE A 13 -2.45 2.04 -6.88
N PHE A 14 -2.09 0.80 -7.18
CA PHE A 14 -1.75 -0.21 -6.18
C PHE A 14 -0.24 -0.51 -6.10
N GLY A 15 0.54 0.03 -7.01
CA GLY A 15 1.98 -0.20 -7.08
C GLY A 15 2.71 0.12 -5.78
N TRP A 16 2.32 1.18 -5.08
CA TRP A 16 2.90 1.55 -3.80
C TRP A 16 2.72 0.45 -2.73
N ILE A 17 1.63 -0.33 -2.78
CA ILE A 17 1.40 -1.45 -1.86
C ILE A 17 2.48 -2.51 -2.09
N TYR A 18 2.75 -2.87 -3.35
CA TYR A 18 3.77 -3.85 -3.67
C TYR A 18 5.15 -3.41 -3.18
N PHE A 19 5.53 -2.15 -3.39
CA PHE A 19 6.79 -1.61 -2.89
C PHE A 19 6.85 -1.61 -1.37
N THR A 20 5.80 -1.15 -0.70
CA THR A 20 5.76 -1.08 0.76
C THR A 20 5.81 -2.47 1.40
N ILE A 21 5.02 -3.43 0.88
CA ILE A 21 5.00 -4.80 1.41
C ILE A 21 6.30 -5.52 1.10
N THR A 22 6.88 -5.35 -0.09
CA THR A 22 8.19 -5.92 -0.40
C THR A 22 9.25 -5.39 0.55
N ALA A 23 9.28 -4.07 0.78
CA ALA A 23 10.21 -3.46 1.72
C ALA A 23 10.00 -4.00 3.15
N ALA A 24 8.75 -4.21 3.58
CA ALA A 24 8.43 -4.78 4.89
C ALA A 24 8.90 -6.22 5.04
N LEU A 25 8.65 -7.07 4.06
CA LEU A 25 9.09 -8.47 4.10
C LEU A 25 10.62 -8.59 4.09
N LEU A 26 11.29 -7.78 3.26
CA LEU A 26 12.75 -7.70 3.26
C LEU A 26 13.28 -7.15 4.59
N ALA A 27 12.61 -6.16 5.18
CA ALA A 27 12.98 -5.62 6.47
C ALA A 27 12.88 -6.66 7.59
N ILE A 28 11.82 -7.47 7.60
CA ILE A 28 11.66 -8.58 8.54
C ILE A 28 12.83 -9.57 8.38
N ALA A 29 13.16 -9.94 7.14
CA ALA A 29 14.31 -10.80 6.90
C ALA A 29 15.62 -10.14 7.36
N CYS A 30 15.84 -8.86 7.02
CA CYS A 30 17.04 -8.12 7.42
C CYS A 30 17.18 -7.98 8.95
N TYR A 31 16.09 -7.93 9.71
CA TYR A 31 16.15 -7.88 11.17
C TYR A 31 17.04 -8.97 11.77
N PHE A 32 16.97 -10.18 11.22
CA PHE A 32 17.71 -11.33 11.71
C PHE A 32 19.22 -11.28 11.41
N PHE A 33 19.64 -10.40 10.50
CA PHE A 33 21.02 -10.28 10.06
C PHE A 33 21.62 -8.90 10.35
N PHE A 34 20.87 -7.85 10.09
CA PHE A 34 21.31 -6.46 10.19
C PHE A 34 20.15 -5.52 10.46
N PRO A 35 19.78 -5.28 11.72
CA PRO A 35 18.62 -4.50 12.11
C PRO A 35 18.58 -3.06 11.59
N LEU A 36 19.74 -2.44 11.30
CA LEU A 36 19.76 -1.12 10.67
C LEU A 36 19.15 -1.14 9.27
N ALA A 37 19.45 -2.16 8.46
CA ALA A 37 18.81 -2.31 7.15
C ALA A 37 17.29 -2.50 7.28
N SER A 38 16.83 -3.22 8.31
CA SER A 38 15.40 -3.34 8.62
C SER A 38 14.76 -1.96 8.82
N ILE A 39 15.38 -1.09 9.64
CA ILE A 39 14.86 0.28 9.87
C ILE A 39 14.79 1.07 8.55
N ILE A 40 15.86 1.05 7.76
CA ILE A 40 15.93 1.79 6.49
C ILE A 40 14.81 1.33 5.53
N LEU A 41 14.62 0.02 5.40
CA LEU A 41 13.59 -0.55 4.54
C LEU A 41 12.18 -0.22 5.02
N LEU A 42 11.92 -0.31 6.33
CA LEU A 42 10.60 0.04 6.90
C LEU A 42 10.29 1.52 6.72
N LEU A 43 11.24 2.41 7.03
CA LEU A 43 11.05 3.84 6.83
C LEU A 43 10.91 4.19 5.34
N GLY A 44 11.68 3.53 4.47
CA GLY A 44 11.56 3.69 3.02
C GLY A 44 10.19 3.27 2.49
N GLY A 45 9.68 2.11 2.91
CA GLY A 45 8.35 1.63 2.56
C GLY A 45 7.24 2.56 3.06
N LEU A 46 7.32 3.02 4.31
CA LEU A 46 6.37 3.99 4.87
C LEU A 46 6.44 5.34 4.14
N PHE A 47 7.63 5.78 3.75
CA PHE A 47 7.81 7.00 2.96
C PHE A 47 7.14 6.88 1.58
N ILE A 48 7.31 5.76 0.88
CA ILE A 48 6.62 5.50 -0.39
C ILE A 48 5.11 5.53 -0.20
N CYS A 49 4.59 4.84 0.81
CA CYS A 49 3.17 4.83 1.14
C CYS A 49 2.66 6.25 1.40
N PHE A 50 3.34 7.02 2.23
CA PHE A 50 2.94 8.38 2.57
C PHE A 50 2.97 9.32 1.36
N MET A 51 4.02 9.26 0.54
CA MET A 51 4.15 10.12 -0.63
C MET A 51 3.12 9.78 -1.71
N GLN A 52 2.98 8.50 -2.05
CA GLN A 52 2.11 8.06 -3.15
C GLN A 52 0.63 8.09 -2.76
N PHE A 53 0.27 7.55 -1.60
CA PHE A 53 -1.12 7.42 -1.15
C PHE A 53 -1.57 8.62 -0.31
N GLY A 54 -0.75 9.06 0.66
CA GLY A 54 -1.13 10.15 1.57
C GLY A 54 -1.10 11.52 0.91
N LEU A 55 -0.06 11.81 0.12
CA LEU A 55 0.13 13.11 -0.53
C LEU A 55 -0.18 13.11 -2.03
N TYR A 56 -0.57 11.98 -2.60
CA TYR A 56 -0.83 11.82 -4.05
C TYR A 56 0.33 12.31 -4.93
N LYS A 57 1.58 12.16 -4.45
CA LYS A 57 2.77 12.43 -5.24
C LYS A 57 3.07 11.23 -6.14
N LYS A 58 3.32 11.47 -7.41
CA LYS A 58 3.53 10.43 -8.42
C LYS A 58 4.92 9.78 -8.31
N LEU A 59 5.27 9.29 -7.11
CA LEU A 59 6.61 8.78 -6.81
C LEU A 59 6.91 7.46 -7.54
N VAL A 60 5.95 6.54 -7.57
CA VAL A 60 6.11 5.23 -8.20
C VAL A 60 5.54 5.18 -9.61
N ASP A 61 4.83 6.22 -10.07
CA ASP A 61 4.22 6.27 -11.40
C ASP A 61 5.21 5.94 -12.53
N PRO A 62 6.46 6.48 -12.54
CA PRO A 62 7.40 6.22 -13.63
C PRO A 62 7.81 4.75 -13.81
N VAL A 63 7.58 3.91 -12.80
CA VAL A 63 7.88 2.48 -12.84
C VAL A 63 6.81 1.69 -13.62
N PHE A 64 5.62 2.27 -13.81
CA PHE A 64 4.49 1.63 -14.46
C PHE A 64 4.24 2.18 -15.87
N PRO A 65 3.74 1.35 -16.80
CA PRO A 65 3.43 1.80 -18.16
C PRO A 65 2.41 2.93 -18.17
N GLU A 66 2.70 3.98 -18.94
CA GLU A 66 1.76 5.06 -19.21
C GLU A 66 0.65 4.57 -20.13
N LYS A 67 -0.59 4.95 -19.84
CA LYS A 67 -1.78 4.71 -20.67
C LYS A 67 -2.53 6.01 -20.90
N THR A 68 -3.33 6.04 -21.96
CA THR A 68 -4.20 7.19 -22.24
C THR A 68 -5.60 6.90 -21.71
N GLY A 69 -6.04 7.69 -20.74
CA GLY A 69 -7.39 7.71 -20.24
C GLY A 69 -8.22 8.77 -20.96
N HIS A 70 -9.54 8.67 -20.90
CA HIS A 70 -10.47 9.62 -21.50
C HIS A 70 -11.55 10.02 -20.52
N ASN A 71 -11.74 11.32 -20.34
CA ASN A 71 -12.91 11.88 -19.67
C ASN A 71 -13.94 12.30 -20.68
N VAL A 72 -15.20 11.96 -20.45
CA VAL A 72 -16.32 12.39 -21.29
C VAL A 72 -17.19 13.37 -20.50
N THR A 73 -17.26 14.58 -20.97
CA THR A 73 -18.11 15.63 -20.39
C THR A 73 -19.23 15.99 -21.34
N ALA A 74 -20.46 15.95 -20.86
CA ALA A 74 -21.63 16.40 -21.59
C ALA A 74 -22.34 17.51 -20.82
N VAL A 75 -22.62 18.61 -21.52
CA VAL A 75 -23.37 19.73 -20.95
C VAL A 75 -24.70 19.84 -21.67
N LYS A 76 -25.80 19.81 -20.89
CA LYS A 76 -27.13 20.12 -21.38
C LYS A 76 -27.46 21.54 -20.95
N SER A 77 -27.54 22.46 -21.93
CA SER A 77 -27.91 23.86 -21.69
C SER A 77 -29.40 24.00 -21.41
N CYS A 78 -29.77 24.89 -20.51
CA CYS A 78 -31.15 25.26 -20.29
C CYS A 78 -31.61 26.29 -21.37
N LYS A 79 -32.92 26.39 -21.59
CA LYS A 79 -33.52 27.34 -22.54
C LYS A 79 -33.70 28.75 -21.98
N GLY A 80 -33.50 28.95 -20.68
CA GLY A 80 -33.67 30.21 -19.98
C GLY A 80 -32.52 30.54 -19.04
N GLU A 81 -32.77 31.40 -18.06
CA GLU A 81 -31.80 31.81 -17.07
C GLU A 81 -31.35 30.61 -16.20
N VAL A 82 -30.02 30.45 -16.01
CA VAL A 82 -29.45 29.36 -15.22
C VAL A 82 -29.59 29.67 -13.74
N LYS A 83 -30.58 29.08 -13.08
CA LYS A 83 -30.78 29.22 -11.62
C LYS A 83 -29.98 28.23 -10.80
N ARG A 84 -29.69 27.03 -11.37
CA ARG A 84 -28.92 25.96 -10.69
C ARG A 84 -28.12 25.15 -11.71
N ARG A 85 -26.95 24.67 -11.30
CA ARG A 85 -26.15 23.68 -12.05
C ARG A 85 -26.10 22.39 -11.25
N ILE A 86 -26.42 21.26 -11.90
CA ILE A 86 -26.34 19.92 -11.31
C ILE A 86 -25.28 19.18 -12.07
N PHE A 87 -24.37 18.54 -11.32
CA PHE A 87 -23.31 17.70 -11.87
C PHE A 87 -23.61 16.25 -11.52
N PHE A 88 -23.63 15.40 -12.54
CA PHE A 88 -23.62 13.96 -12.37
C PHE A 88 -22.22 13.48 -12.72
N ASN A 89 -21.59 12.79 -11.78
CA ASN A 89 -20.27 12.21 -11.97
C ASN A 89 -20.35 10.70 -11.74
N GLY A 90 -19.65 9.94 -12.58
CA GLY A 90 -19.53 8.50 -12.46
C GLY A 90 -18.38 8.01 -13.30
N HIS A 91 -17.71 6.95 -12.87
CA HIS A 91 -16.66 6.31 -13.64
C HIS A 91 -17.15 4.95 -14.17
N PRO A 92 -16.91 4.64 -15.46
CA PRO A 92 -17.37 3.40 -16.08
C PRO A 92 -16.39 2.23 -15.92
N ASP A 93 -15.20 2.49 -15.39
CA ASP A 93 -14.16 1.50 -15.21
C ASP A 93 -14.43 0.58 -14.01
N ALA A 94 -13.99 -0.66 -14.12
CA ALA A 94 -14.13 -1.64 -13.06
C ALA A 94 -13.13 -1.35 -11.92
N ALA A 95 -13.59 -1.50 -10.68
CA ALA A 95 -12.74 -1.43 -9.51
C ALA A 95 -11.90 -2.70 -9.36
N TRP A 96 -10.70 -2.55 -8.79
CA TRP A 96 -9.92 -3.68 -8.30
C TRP A 96 -10.58 -4.26 -7.06
N GLU A 97 -10.55 -5.58 -6.95
CA GLU A 97 -11.11 -6.28 -5.81
C GLU A 97 -10.01 -6.94 -4.99
N TRP A 98 -10.11 -6.79 -3.68
CA TRP A 98 -9.32 -7.58 -2.75
C TRP A 98 -10.10 -8.79 -2.26
N PRO A 99 -9.57 -10.02 -2.39
CA PRO A 99 -10.23 -11.22 -1.90
C PRO A 99 -10.61 -11.15 -0.41
N VAL A 100 -9.82 -10.47 0.41
CA VAL A 100 -10.13 -10.24 1.82
C VAL A 100 -11.37 -9.37 1.98
N ASN A 101 -11.47 -8.27 1.20
CA ASN A 101 -12.65 -7.40 1.22
C ASN A 101 -13.91 -8.13 0.72
N TYR A 102 -13.77 -8.93 -0.33
CA TYR A 102 -14.86 -9.73 -0.86
C TYR A 102 -15.41 -10.76 0.15
N ARG A 103 -14.49 -11.47 0.86
CA ARG A 103 -14.86 -12.54 1.78
C ARG A 103 -15.30 -12.06 3.16
N LEU A 104 -14.66 -11.02 3.69
CA LEU A 104 -14.83 -10.54 5.06
C LEU A 104 -15.46 -9.16 5.16
N GLY A 105 -15.80 -8.54 4.03
CA GLY A 105 -16.34 -7.18 3.97
C GLY A 105 -15.33 -6.10 4.35
N GLY A 106 -15.79 -4.84 4.39
CA GLY A 106 -14.95 -3.68 4.69
C GLY A 106 -14.24 -3.77 6.04
N VAL A 107 -14.94 -4.20 7.08
CA VAL A 107 -14.36 -4.35 8.43
C VAL A 107 -13.23 -5.38 8.44
N GLY A 108 -13.39 -6.50 7.73
CA GLY A 108 -12.34 -7.51 7.61
C GLY A 108 -11.13 -6.99 6.85
N PHE A 109 -11.34 -6.20 5.80
CA PHE A 109 -10.28 -5.56 5.04
C PHE A 109 -9.53 -4.51 5.88
N GLU A 110 -10.25 -3.64 6.59
CA GLU A 110 -9.65 -2.65 7.49
C GLU A 110 -8.84 -3.32 8.59
N GLY A 111 -9.39 -4.36 9.22
CA GLY A 111 -8.69 -5.16 10.23
C GLY A 111 -7.40 -5.78 9.67
N HIS A 112 -7.44 -6.31 8.44
CA HIS A 112 -6.26 -6.84 7.76
C HIS A 112 -5.19 -5.77 7.55
N ALA A 113 -5.58 -4.59 7.06
CA ALA A 113 -4.65 -3.46 6.86
C ALA A 113 -4.03 -2.99 8.19
N VAL A 114 -4.82 -2.91 9.26
CA VAL A 114 -4.34 -2.58 10.61
C VAL A 114 -3.33 -3.60 11.10
N ILE A 115 -3.58 -4.90 10.92
CA ILE A 115 -2.64 -5.97 11.31
C ILE A 115 -1.32 -5.81 10.56
N CYS A 116 -1.35 -5.54 9.26
CA CYS A 116 -0.14 -5.30 8.47
C CYS A 116 0.63 -4.08 8.98
N PHE A 117 -0.06 -2.97 9.26
CA PHE A 117 0.55 -1.77 9.81
C PHE A 117 1.19 -2.02 11.18
N LEU A 118 0.50 -2.74 12.07
CA LEU A 118 1.04 -3.12 13.37
C LEU A 118 2.31 -3.97 13.23
N GLY A 119 2.37 -4.85 12.24
CA GLY A 119 3.57 -5.63 11.93
C GLY A 119 4.76 -4.76 11.51
N LEU A 120 4.53 -3.72 10.70
CA LEU A 120 5.57 -2.74 10.33
C LEU A 120 6.11 -2.02 11.56
N VAL A 121 5.22 -1.48 12.39
CA VAL A 121 5.58 -0.75 13.62
C VAL A 121 6.30 -1.69 14.59
N TYR A 122 5.84 -2.93 14.72
CA TYR A 122 6.42 -3.93 15.59
C TYR A 122 7.89 -4.18 15.26
N TYR A 123 8.23 -4.48 14.00
CA TYR A 123 9.62 -4.72 13.61
C TYR A 123 10.46 -3.44 13.61
N LEU A 124 9.87 -2.28 13.37
CA LEU A 124 10.58 -1.02 13.53
C LEU A 124 11.02 -0.82 14.99
N VAL A 125 10.09 -1.03 15.94
CA VAL A 125 10.38 -0.91 17.38
C VAL A 125 11.41 -1.95 17.81
N LEU A 126 11.27 -3.21 17.41
CA LEU A 126 12.26 -4.24 17.73
C LEU A 126 13.65 -3.91 17.18
N SER A 127 13.72 -3.39 15.95
CA SER A 127 15.00 -3.01 15.35
C SER A 127 15.67 -1.86 16.09
N VAL A 128 14.89 -0.87 16.52
CA VAL A 128 15.40 0.25 17.33
C VAL A 128 15.89 -0.26 18.69
N ILE A 129 15.11 -1.08 19.40
CA ILE A 129 15.49 -1.65 20.70
C ILE A 129 16.77 -2.47 20.54
N PHE A 130 16.87 -3.29 19.50
CA PHE A 130 18.07 -4.09 19.26
C PHE A 130 19.31 -3.20 19.10
N ILE A 131 19.22 -2.15 18.28
CA ILE A 131 20.36 -1.23 18.05
C ILE A 131 20.74 -0.47 19.31
N VAL A 132 19.75 -0.04 20.11
CA VAL A 132 20.03 0.65 21.38
C VAL A 132 20.75 -0.26 22.39
N GLN A 133 20.41 -1.55 22.40
CA GLN A 133 21.01 -2.50 23.35
C GLN A 133 22.34 -3.08 22.86
N ASN A 134 22.49 -3.30 21.55
CA ASN A 134 23.61 -4.07 21.01
C ASN A 134 24.49 -3.28 20.02
N GLY A 135 24.10 -2.03 19.67
CA GLY A 135 24.79 -1.23 18.67
C GLY A 135 24.55 -1.68 17.22
N PHE A 136 25.30 -1.07 16.30
CA PHE A 136 25.23 -1.35 14.86
C PHE A 136 26.12 -2.54 14.50
N GLN A 137 25.62 -3.75 14.72
CA GLN A 137 26.40 -4.96 14.41
C GLN A 137 25.64 -5.87 13.44
N PHE A 138 26.43 -6.61 12.64
CA PHE A 138 25.91 -7.69 11.82
C PHE A 138 25.76 -8.96 12.64
N GLY A 139 24.68 -9.68 12.43
CA GLY A 139 24.33 -10.85 13.24
C GLY A 139 23.80 -10.44 14.61
N GLY A 140 24.05 -11.27 15.59
CA GLY A 140 23.61 -11.02 16.97
C GLY A 140 22.17 -11.43 17.23
N PHE A 141 21.47 -12.03 16.25
CA PHE A 141 20.18 -12.65 16.51
C PHE A 141 20.38 -13.90 17.39
N ASP A 142 19.80 -13.88 18.56
CA ASP A 142 19.78 -15.01 19.50
C ASP A 142 18.32 -15.34 19.85
N PRO A 143 17.80 -16.50 19.41
CA PRO A 143 16.43 -16.91 19.68
C PRO A 143 16.13 -17.18 21.17
N SER A 144 17.16 -17.30 22.00
CA SER A 144 16.99 -17.52 23.44
C SER A 144 16.62 -16.24 24.20
N THR A 145 17.01 -15.08 23.65
CA THR A 145 16.74 -13.76 24.27
C THR A 145 15.26 -13.35 24.16
N ALA A 146 14.86 -12.40 24.98
CA ALA A 146 13.52 -11.82 24.90
C ALA A 146 13.25 -11.17 23.53
N LEU A 147 14.24 -10.44 22.98
CA LEU A 147 14.13 -9.84 21.65
C LEU A 147 14.05 -10.87 20.53
N GLY A 148 14.85 -11.94 20.63
CA GLY A 148 14.80 -13.02 19.65
C GLY A 148 13.47 -13.75 19.66
N LYS A 149 12.91 -14.06 20.82
CA LYS A 149 11.57 -14.65 20.95
C LYS A 149 10.48 -13.71 20.43
N ALA A 150 10.58 -12.41 20.73
CA ALA A 150 9.65 -11.40 20.20
C ALA A 150 9.72 -11.36 18.67
N ALA A 151 10.92 -11.34 18.07
CA ALA A 151 11.08 -11.34 16.62
C ALA A 151 10.49 -12.60 15.97
N LEU A 152 10.69 -13.77 16.54
CA LEU A 152 10.06 -15.01 16.05
C LEU A 152 8.54 -14.96 16.17
N GLY A 153 8.01 -14.43 17.29
CA GLY A 153 6.57 -14.21 17.48
C GLY A 153 5.98 -13.26 16.45
N GLY A 154 6.75 -12.22 16.07
CA GLY A 154 6.35 -11.26 15.05
C GLY A 154 6.20 -11.83 13.64
N LEU A 155 6.73 -13.03 13.36
CA LEU A 155 6.51 -13.68 12.06
C LEU A 155 5.03 -13.98 11.77
N VAL A 156 4.16 -13.92 12.79
CA VAL A 156 2.70 -14.01 12.62
C VAL A 156 2.14 -12.94 11.69
N PHE A 157 2.80 -11.79 11.54
CA PHE A 157 2.38 -10.73 10.64
C PHE A 157 2.66 -11.03 9.16
N VAL A 158 3.61 -11.93 8.85
CA VAL A 158 4.04 -12.22 7.47
C VAL A 158 2.90 -12.74 6.58
N PRO A 159 2.07 -13.70 6.99
CA PRO A 159 0.95 -14.15 6.18
C PRO A 159 -0.03 -13.03 5.82
N PHE A 160 -0.28 -12.10 6.74
CA PHE A 160 -1.15 -10.96 6.48
C PHE A 160 -0.52 -10.00 5.46
N MET A 161 0.78 -9.70 5.57
CA MET A 161 1.49 -8.89 4.60
C MET A 161 1.47 -9.54 3.21
N ILE A 162 1.72 -10.84 3.12
CA ILE A 162 1.62 -11.59 1.85
C ILE A 162 0.18 -11.52 1.30
N GLY A 163 -0.83 -11.56 2.15
CA GLY A 163 -2.23 -11.44 1.75
C GLY A 163 -2.55 -10.14 1.00
N LEU A 164 -1.81 -9.05 1.25
CA LEU A 164 -1.99 -7.79 0.52
C LEU A 164 -1.51 -7.84 -0.95
N TYR A 165 -0.70 -8.83 -1.36
CA TYR A 165 -0.41 -9.06 -2.78
C TYR A 165 -1.60 -9.63 -3.54
N SER A 166 -2.60 -10.19 -2.84
CA SER A 166 -3.76 -10.83 -3.44
C SER A 166 -4.78 -9.79 -3.91
N VAL A 167 -4.38 -8.89 -4.80
CA VAL A 167 -5.29 -7.97 -5.49
C VAL A 167 -5.62 -8.55 -6.84
N SER A 168 -6.90 -8.81 -7.12
CA SER A 168 -7.35 -9.30 -8.41
C SER A 168 -8.22 -8.28 -9.13
N TYR A 169 -8.12 -8.28 -10.45
CA TYR A 169 -8.97 -7.45 -11.29
C TYR A 169 -10.33 -8.14 -11.46
N THR A 170 -11.39 -7.52 -10.98
CA THR A 170 -12.75 -7.98 -11.25
C THR A 170 -13.16 -7.60 -12.66
N HIS A 171 -13.19 -8.58 -13.56
CA HIS A 171 -13.98 -8.43 -14.77
C HIS A 171 -15.45 -8.46 -14.37
N LEU A 172 -16.12 -7.33 -14.49
CA LEU A 172 -17.58 -7.32 -14.58
C LEU A 172 -17.92 -8.19 -15.78
N ARG A 173 -18.30 -9.44 -15.54
CA ARG A 173 -18.98 -10.24 -16.57
C ARG A 173 -20.34 -9.58 -16.77
N ALA A 174 -20.47 -8.89 -17.90
CA ALA A 174 -21.73 -8.41 -18.40
C ALA A 174 -22.63 -9.58 -18.75
#